data_6b486d30b9f3e5ea3a1541ac073002e7
#
_entry.id   6b486d30b9f3e5ea3a1541ac073002e7
#
_cell.length_a   1.000
_cell.length_b   1.000
_cell.length_c   1.000
_cell.angle_alpha   90.00
_cell.angle_beta   90.00
_cell.angle_gamma   90.00
#
_symmetry.space_group_name_H-M   'P 1'
#
loop_
_entity.id
_entity.type
_entity.pdbx_description
1 polymer ?
#
loop_
_entity_poly.entity_id
_entity_poly.type
_entity_poly.pdbx_seq_one_letter_code
_entity_poly.pdbx_strand_id
1 'polypeptide(L)'
;MGSTAFTLNQITCNGTSESGHDEVMILYQSDAGMAHLFPAGRDAHSMDGGTTWSNINLRMEFVNDCLVTLYDQDSTLDPKLADYLVSYDYTPDSMPSSVTLTNPNGARYTLSIGSVSITK
;
A
#
# COMPACT_ATOMS: atom_id res chain seq x y z
N MET A 1 -12.83 -17.82 -15.60
CA MET A 1 -11.80 -17.69 -14.58
C MET A 1 -12.24 -16.66 -13.55
N GLY A 2 -12.06 -16.96 -12.26
CA GLY A 2 -12.52 -16.09 -11.21
C GLY A 2 -11.61 -14.89 -10.95
N SER A 3 -12.14 -13.92 -10.26
CA SER A 3 -11.37 -12.77 -9.78
C SER A 3 -11.61 -12.60 -8.30
N THR A 4 -10.66 -11.92 -7.65
CA THR A 4 -10.73 -11.56 -6.24
C THR A 4 -10.70 -10.05 -6.14
N ALA A 5 -11.60 -9.50 -5.33
CA ALA A 5 -11.63 -8.07 -5.05
C ALA A 5 -11.50 -7.85 -3.55
N PHE A 6 -10.85 -6.78 -3.18
CA PHE A 6 -10.70 -6.38 -1.77
C PHE A 6 -10.56 -4.88 -1.68
N THR A 7 -10.68 -4.38 -0.45
CA THR A 7 -10.53 -2.95 -0.19
C THR A 7 -9.37 -2.75 0.77
N LEU A 8 -8.38 -1.95 0.38
CA LEU A 8 -7.36 -1.47 1.30
C LEU A 8 -7.97 -0.34 2.11
N ASN A 9 -8.17 -0.59 3.41
CA ASN A 9 -8.92 0.31 4.27
C ASN A 9 -8.04 1.30 5.02
N GLN A 10 -6.91 0.83 5.55
CA GLN A 10 -6.05 1.70 6.33
C GLN A 10 -4.61 1.20 6.35
N ILE A 11 -3.71 2.12 6.65
CA ILE A 11 -2.29 1.85 6.81
C ILE A 11 -1.86 2.45 8.14
N THR A 12 -1.19 1.66 8.96
CA THR A 12 -0.63 2.13 10.23
C THR A 12 0.89 2.20 10.10
N CYS A 13 1.46 3.33 10.47
CA CYS A 13 2.90 3.51 10.50
C CYS A 13 3.42 3.10 11.87
N ASN A 14 4.26 2.08 11.92
CA ASN A 14 4.90 1.63 13.15
C ASN A 14 6.35 2.09 13.23
N GLY A 15 6.87 2.65 12.17
CA GLY A 15 8.21 3.20 12.09
C GLY A 15 8.43 3.81 10.72
N THR A 16 9.20 4.89 10.68
CA THR A 16 9.49 5.60 9.43
C THR A 16 10.87 5.22 8.90
N SER A 17 11.07 5.41 7.60
CA SER A 17 12.36 5.14 6.96
C SER A 17 13.40 6.19 7.32
N GLU A 18 12.95 7.36 7.77
CA GLU A 18 13.86 8.46 8.12
C GLU A 18 13.37 9.17 9.37
N SER A 19 14.22 10.04 9.91
CA SER A 19 13.87 10.82 11.07
C SER A 19 12.74 11.78 10.74
N GLY A 20 11.68 11.76 11.54
CA GLY A 20 10.52 12.63 11.33
C GLY A 20 9.34 11.87 10.77
N HIS A 21 9.11 11.98 9.48
CA HIS A 21 7.94 11.34 8.86
C HIS A 21 8.25 10.87 7.44
N ASP A 22 7.43 9.95 6.97
CA ASP A 22 7.42 9.50 5.57
C ASP A 22 6.26 10.15 4.84
N GLU A 23 6.47 10.51 3.58
CA GLU A 23 5.42 11.00 2.68
C GLU A 23 4.92 9.79 1.87
N VAL A 24 3.88 9.13 2.37
CA VAL A 24 3.49 7.81 1.88
C VAL A 24 2.63 7.90 0.64
N MET A 25 3.01 7.14 -0.38
CA MET A 25 2.24 6.91 -1.60
C MET A 25 2.02 5.42 -1.76
N ILE A 26 0.86 5.05 -2.31
CA ILE A 26 0.49 3.66 -2.55
C ILE A 26 0.51 3.41 -4.05
N LEU A 27 1.32 2.44 -4.47
CA LEU A 27 1.28 1.93 -5.85
C LEU A 27 0.74 0.52 -5.80
N TYR A 28 -0.35 0.26 -6.51
CA TYR A 28 -0.84 -1.11 -6.61
C TYR A 28 -0.86 -1.55 -8.06
N GLN A 29 -0.43 -2.78 -8.27
CA GLN A 29 -0.26 -3.39 -9.58
C GLN A 29 -0.98 -4.73 -9.59
N SER A 30 -2.03 -4.81 -10.40
CA SER A 30 -2.88 -5.99 -10.48
C SER A 30 -2.73 -6.62 -11.86
N ASP A 31 -2.79 -7.95 -11.93
CA ASP A 31 -2.79 -8.65 -13.21
C ASP A 31 -4.14 -8.55 -13.93
N ALA A 32 -5.12 -7.91 -13.31
CA ALA A 32 -6.43 -7.67 -13.94
C ALA A 32 -6.55 -6.25 -14.49
N GLY A 33 -5.49 -5.44 -14.39
CA GLY A 33 -5.54 -4.07 -14.86
C GLY A 33 -4.19 -3.39 -14.83
N MET A 34 -4.23 -2.06 -14.89
CA MET A 34 -3.02 -1.26 -14.90
C MET A 34 -2.55 -0.94 -13.49
N ALA A 35 -1.29 -0.51 -13.39
CA ALA A 35 -0.78 0.03 -12.14
C ALA A 35 -1.45 1.36 -11.82
N HIS A 36 -1.79 1.57 -10.56
CA HIS A 36 -2.42 2.79 -10.08
C HIS A 36 -1.65 3.37 -8.91
N LEU A 37 -1.52 4.69 -8.89
CA LEU A 37 -0.84 5.42 -7.83
C LEU A 37 -1.87 6.22 -7.03
N PHE A 38 -1.82 6.13 -5.71
CA PHE A 38 -2.73 6.83 -4.83
C PHE A 38 -1.95 7.45 -3.65
N PRO A 39 -2.22 8.71 -3.27
CA PRO A 39 -3.17 9.64 -3.90
C PRO A 39 -2.72 10.03 -5.31
N ALA A 40 -3.69 10.31 -6.16
CA ALA A 40 -3.39 10.78 -7.49
C ALA A 40 -2.73 12.16 -7.41
N GLY A 41 -1.76 12.40 -8.29
CA GLY A 41 -1.05 13.67 -8.28
C GLY A 41 0.11 13.67 -7.31
N ARG A 42 0.23 14.74 -6.51
CA ARG A 42 1.44 15.02 -5.73
C ARG A 42 1.24 15.00 -4.23
N ASP A 43 0.06 14.60 -3.76
CA ASP A 43 -0.33 14.76 -2.38
C ASP A 43 -0.11 13.48 -1.57
N ALA A 44 1.15 13.09 -1.40
CA ALA A 44 1.49 11.99 -0.54
C ALA A 44 0.98 12.24 0.89
N HIS A 45 0.64 11.17 1.59
CA HIS A 45 0.12 11.28 2.95
C HIS A 45 1.26 11.21 3.95
N SER A 46 1.40 12.26 4.77
CA SER A 46 2.46 12.33 5.77
C SER A 46 2.14 11.39 6.94
N MET A 47 3.08 10.52 7.31
CA MET A 47 2.90 9.56 8.39
C MET A 47 4.09 9.54 9.33
N ASP A 48 3.80 9.59 10.64
CA ASP A 48 4.78 9.43 11.71
C ASP A 48 4.60 8.08 12.37
N GLY A 49 5.59 7.64 13.13
CA GLY A 49 5.46 6.42 13.92
C GLY A 49 4.28 6.51 14.88
N GLY A 50 3.39 5.52 14.82
CA GLY A 50 2.20 5.47 15.65
C GLY A 50 0.95 6.05 15.04
N THR A 51 1.02 6.64 13.83
CA THR A 51 -0.15 7.21 13.18
C THR A 51 -0.83 6.20 12.25
N THR A 52 -2.11 6.41 12.01
CA THR A 52 -2.91 5.57 11.11
C THR A 52 -3.57 6.43 10.05
N TRP A 53 -3.39 6.04 8.81
CA TRP A 53 -4.08 6.62 7.66
C TRP A 53 -5.33 5.78 7.43
N SER A 54 -6.48 6.30 7.84
CA SER A 54 -7.76 5.60 7.76
C SER A 54 -8.62 6.11 6.62
N ASN A 55 -9.69 5.38 6.33
CA ASN A 55 -10.66 5.74 5.29
C ASN A 55 -10.04 5.81 3.90
N ILE A 56 -9.02 4.99 3.65
CA ILE A 56 -8.41 4.93 2.32
C ILE A 56 -9.41 4.35 1.32
N ASN A 57 -9.99 3.20 1.63
CA ASN A 57 -11.08 2.56 0.88
C ASN A 57 -10.77 2.38 -0.61
N LEU A 58 -9.55 1.92 -0.91
CA LEU A 58 -9.15 1.62 -2.27
C LEU A 58 -9.58 0.22 -2.64
N ARG A 59 -10.46 0.11 -3.62
CA ARG A 59 -10.90 -1.20 -4.12
C ARG A 59 -9.92 -1.68 -5.17
N MET A 60 -9.47 -2.92 -5.02
CA MET A 60 -8.53 -3.57 -5.91
C MET A 60 -9.10 -4.90 -6.37
N GLU A 61 -8.86 -5.25 -7.64
CA GLU A 61 -9.35 -6.50 -8.20
C GLU A 61 -8.22 -7.18 -8.98
N PHE A 62 -8.11 -8.50 -8.85
CA PHE A 62 -7.05 -9.25 -9.51
C PHE A 62 -7.47 -10.68 -9.78
N VAL A 63 -6.74 -11.36 -10.65
CA VAL A 63 -6.94 -12.78 -10.95
C VAL A 63 -5.93 -13.63 -10.18
N ASN A 64 -4.65 -13.39 -10.38
CA ASN A 64 -3.58 -14.16 -9.73
C ASN A 64 -2.92 -13.41 -8.59
N ASP A 65 -2.64 -12.13 -8.76
CA ASP A 65 -2.00 -11.34 -7.70
C ASP A 65 -2.24 -9.85 -7.85
N CYS A 66 -2.08 -9.17 -6.73
CA CYS A 66 -2.09 -7.71 -6.66
C CYS A 66 -0.95 -7.28 -5.74
N LEU A 67 0.07 -6.67 -6.31
CA LEU A 67 1.21 -6.17 -5.55
C LEU A 67 0.91 -4.75 -5.07
N VAL A 68 0.93 -4.57 -3.75
CA VAL A 68 0.73 -3.27 -3.12
C VAL A 68 2.07 -2.81 -2.55
N THR A 69 2.54 -1.66 -2.98
CA THR A 69 3.82 -1.09 -2.57
C THR A 69 3.61 0.29 -1.98
N LEU A 70 4.29 0.57 -0.86
CA LEU A 70 4.33 1.91 -0.29
C LEU A 70 5.66 2.55 -0.61
N TYR A 71 5.61 3.81 -1.03
CA TYR A 71 6.78 4.62 -1.33
C TYR A 71 6.78 5.87 -0.48
N ASP A 72 7.97 6.34 -0.13
CA ASP A 72 8.18 7.64 0.49
C ASP A 72 8.51 8.63 -0.62
N GLN A 73 7.62 9.59 -0.87
CA GLN A 73 7.87 10.61 -1.86
C GLN A 73 8.72 11.71 -1.24
N ASP A 74 9.90 11.93 -1.79
CA ASP A 74 10.77 13.01 -1.35
C ASP A 74 10.18 14.37 -1.70
N SER A 75 10.84 15.42 -1.20
CA SER A 75 10.42 16.81 -1.42
C SER A 75 10.35 17.19 -2.89
N THR A 76 11.01 16.45 -3.76
CA THR A 76 10.88 16.62 -5.21
C THR A 76 9.68 15.80 -5.68
N LEU A 77 9.03 16.27 -6.73
CA LEU A 77 7.82 15.62 -7.25
C LEU A 77 8.13 14.63 -8.35
N ASP A 78 9.38 14.21 -8.46
CA ASP A 78 9.79 13.21 -9.44
C ASP A 78 9.57 11.81 -8.86
N PRO A 79 8.67 11.01 -9.44
CA PRO A 79 8.43 9.65 -8.97
C PRO A 79 9.67 8.76 -8.97
N LYS A 80 10.67 9.11 -9.78
CA LYS A 80 11.93 8.37 -9.83
C LYS A 80 12.75 8.53 -8.57
N LEU A 81 12.44 9.53 -7.75
CA LEU A 81 13.15 9.81 -6.52
C LEU A 81 12.39 9.34 -5.29
N ALA A 82 11.28 8.64 -5.49
CA ALA A 82 10.53 8.05 -4.38
C ALA A 82 11.27 6.84 -3.84
N ASP A 83 11.39 6.77 -2.52
CA ASP A 83 12.05 5.66 -1.84
C ASP A 83 11.07 4.54 -1.54
N TYR A 84 11.48 3.32 -1.82
CA TYR A 84 10.71 2.14 -1.51
C TYR A 84 10.61 1.96 0.02
N LEU A 85 9.41 1.75 0.52
CA LEU A 85 9.18 1.46 1.94
C LEU A 85 8.96 -0.01 2.16
N VAL A 86 7.79 -0.52 1.80
CA VAL A 86 7.42 -1.93 1.99
C VAL A 86 6.47 -2.34 0.87
N SER A 87 6.32 -3.67 0.69
CA SER A 87 5.34 -4.19 -0.27
C SER A 87 4.78 -5.53 0.19
N TYR A 88 3.59 -5.84 -0.29
CA TYR A 88 2.95 -7.13 -0.08
C TYR A 88 2.23 -7.56 -1.34
N ASP A 89 2.40 -8.83 -1.72
CA ASP A 89 1.76 -9.40 -2.89
C ASP A 89 0.55 -10.23 -2.44
N TYR A 90 -0.65 -9.67 -2.63
CA TYR A 90 -1.89 -10.36 -2.29
C TYR A 90 -2.21 -11.38 -3.37
N THR A 91 -2.52 -12.60 -2.94
CA THR A 91 -2.94 -13.69 -3.83
C THR A 91 -4.23 -14.30 -3.28
N PRO A 92 -4.98 -15.08 -4.07
CA PRO A 92 -6.21 -15.69 -3.54
C PRO A 92 -5.99 -16.53 -2.29
N ASP A 93 -4.78 -17.12 -2.16
CA ASP A 93 -4.44 -17.96 -1.02
C ASP A 93 -3.77 -17.17 0.11
N SER A 94 -3.48 -15.90 -0.10
CA SER A 94 -2.80 -15.06 0.89
C SER A 94 -3.47 -13.69 0.94
N MET A 95 -4.56 -13.62 1.70
CA MET A 95 -5.37 -12.42 1.88
C MET A 95 -5.51 -12.09 3.38
N PRO A 96 -4.40 -11.85 4.09
CA PRO A 96 -4.50 -11.53 5.51
C PRO A 96 -5.23 -10.21 5.71
N SER A 97 -6.12 -10.17 6.69
CA SER A 97 -6.86 -8.93 7.00
C SER A 97 -5.92 -7.83 7.50
N SER A 98 -4.76 -8.22 8.03
CA SER A 98 -3.75 -7.29 8.52
C SER A 98 -2.38 -7.94 8.33
N VAL A 99 -1.43 -7.19 7.80
CA VAL A 99 -0.06 -7.66 7.63
C VAL A 99 0.90 -6.53 7.99
N THR A 100 1.92 -6.87 8.79
CA THR A 100 2.95 -5.90 9.17
C THR A 100 4.22 -6.21 8.38
N LEU A 101 4.73 -5.20 7.70
CA LEU A 101 5.87 -5.31 6.80
C LEU A 101 7.00 -4.41 7.30
N THR A 102 8.23 -4.89 7.18
CA THR A 102 9.41 -4.17 7.63
C THR A 102 10.43 -4.06 6.52
N ASN A 103 11.24 -3.00 6.61
CA ASN A 103 12.36 -2.77 5.72
C ASN A 103 13.57 -2.43 6.57
N PRO A 104 14.78 -2.93 6.23
CA PRO A 104 15.98 -2.61 7.00
C PRO A 104 16.27 -1.12 7.15
N ASN A 105 15.70 -0.27 6.30
CA ASN A 105 15.88 1.18 6.44
C ASN A 105 15.09 1.79 7.62
N GLY A 106 14.32 0.97 8.36
CA GLY A 106 13.55 1.43 9.51
C GLY A 106 12.05 1.48 9.26
N ALA A 107 11.62 1.43 8.02
CA ALA A 107 10.19 1.47 7.68
C ALA A 107 9.49 0.23 8.22
N ARG A 108 8.35 0.45 8.88
CA ARG A 108 7.50 -0.62 9.40
C ARG A 108 6.05 -0.18 9.30
N TYR A 109 5.29 -0.86 8.48
CA TYR A 109 3.92 -0.49 8.17
C TYR A 109 2.99 -1.69 8.24
N THR A 110 1.77 -1.45 8.71
CA THR A 110 0.71 -2.46 8.74
C THR A 110 -0.35 -2.07 7.73
N LEU A 111 -0.64 -2.99 6.81
CA LEU A 111 -1.72 -2.83 5.82
C LEU A 111 -2.94 -3.59 6.33
N SER A 112 -4.10 -2.95 6.30
CA SER A 112 -5.36 -3.56 6.73
C SER A 112 -6.35 -3.55 5.58
N ILE A 113 -6.89 -4.71 5.26
CA ILE A 113 -7.84 -4.88 4.16
C ILE A 113 -9.16 -5.43 4.67
N GLY A 114 -10.19 -5.29 3.84
CA GLY A 114 -11.49 -5.84 4.13
C GLY A 114 -12.30 -6.02 2.86
N SER A 115 -13.56 -6.35 3.03
CA SER A 115 -14.51 -6.52 1.92
C SER A 115 -13.98 -7.45 0.83
N VAL A 116 -13.35 -8.56 1.25
CA VAL A 116 -12.82 -9.55 0.30
C VAL A 116 -13.99 -10.30 -0.33
N SER A 117 -14.01 -10.34 -1.65
CA SER A 117 -15.02 -11.11 -2.39
C SER A 117 -14.35 -11.85 -3.54
N ILE A 118 -14.84 -13.06 -3.78
CA ILE A 118 -14.31 -13.92 -4.84
C ILE A 118 -15.44 -14.22 -5.82
N THR A 119 -15.20 -13.91 -7.08
CA THR A 119 -16.12 -14.18 -8.16
C THR A 119 -15.57 -15.34 -8.98
N LYS A 120 -16.38 -16.35 -9.16
CA LYS A 120 -15.97 -17.54 -9.95
C LYS A 120 -16.61 -17.55 -11.32
#